data_8c0ee10a1faa66ef76a0addea9f9b9e3
#
_entry.id   8c0ee10a1faa66ef76a0addea9f9b9e3
#
_cell.length_a   1.000
_cell.length_b   1.000
_cell.length_c   1.000
_cell.angle_alpha   90.00
_cell.angle_beta   90.00
_cell.angle_gamma   90.00
#
_symmetry.space_group_name_H-M   'P 1'
#
loop_
_entity.id
_entity.type
_entity.pdbx_description
1 polymer ?
#
loop_
_entity_poly.entity_id
_entity_poly.type
_entity_poly.pdbx_seq_one_letter_code
_entity_poly.pdbx_strand_id
1 'polypeptide(L)'
;RLPGKPLVDIGGRSMVMRVFDQARQCKSLNAVVVATDDDRIVEHVMRNGGHIAMTSPDHPSGTDRCWEALRTIGEDTFDAVVNIQGDEPFIVPAQIDELCAEIAKPDAAIATLAQVVTDDKDLDDPGEVLIVTDILMNALYFSRAAIPYLRDPGPGPRSAQFRFLKHVGLYAYTTEALSRIVGLKPSSLELAESLEQLRWLEHGFRVRVGLTEHPSFCVDTPADLEEARRRVGAL
;
A
#
# COMPACT_ATOMS: atom_id res chain seq x y z
N ARG A 1 -3.28 14.26 12.05
CA ARG A 1 -2.01 13.58 11.70
C ARG A 1 -1.08 13.60 12.91
N LEU A 2 -0.32 12.52 13.12
CA LEU A 2 0.66 12.39 14.20
C LEU A 2 1.98 13.05 13.75
N PRO A 3 2.47 14.11 14.43
CA PRO A 3 3.78 14.70 14.13
C PRO A 3 4.91 13.69 14.41
N GLY A 4 5.87 13.57 13.48
CA GLY A 4 6.98 12.62 13.63
C GLY A 4 6.57 11.15 13.61
N LYS A 5 5.40 10.84 13.03
CA LYS A 5 4.76 9.52 12.95
C LYS A 5 5.74 8.35 12.71
N PRO A 6 6.71 8.40 11.75
CA PRO A 6 7.60 7.27 11.51
C PRO A 6 8.52 6.92 12.70
N LEU A 7 8.84 7.89 13.55
CA LEU A 7 9.74 7.71 14.70
C LEU A 7 9.00 7.39 16.00
N VAL A 8 7.67 7.35 15.99
CA VAL A 8 6.89 7.05 17.19
C VAL A 8 7.17 5.63 17.67
N ASP A 9 7.39 5.50 18.98
CA ASP A 9 7.60 4.20 19.62
C ASP A 9 6.32 3.38 19.71
N ILE A 10 6.42 2.13 19.27
CA ILE A 10 5.39 1.10 19.39
C ILE A 10 6.02 -0.11 20.08
N GLY A 11 5.97 -0.13 21.42
CA GLY A 11 6.49 -1.25 22.21
C GLY A 11 8.02 -1.46 22.05
N GLY A 12 8.82 -0.42 22.24
CA GLY A 12 10.28 -0.46 22.21
C GLY A 12 10.90 -0.43 20.80
N ARG A 13 10.10 -0.28 19.74
CA ARG A 13 10.57 -0.17 18.36
C ARG A 13 9.81 0.94 17.64
N SER A 14 10.50 1.79 16.89
CA SER A 14 9.82 2.84 16.12
C SER A 14 8.94 2.25 14.99
N MET A 15 7.89 2.97 14.62
CA MET A 15 6.97 2.56 13.56
C MET A 15 7.70 2.18 12.27
N VAL A 16 8.56 3.06 11.76
CA VAL A 16 9.32 2.81 10.51
C VAL A 16 10.21 1.58 10.62
N MET A 17 10.82 1.34 11.78
CA MET A 17 11.65 0.15 11.96
C MET A 17 10.85 -1.13 12.11
N ARG A 18 9.62 -1.09 12.60
CA ARG A 18 8.71 -2.25 12.58
C ARG A 18 8.39 -2.66 11.15
N VAL A 19 8.02 -1.70 10.32
CA VAL A 19 7.76 -1.97 8.88
C VAL A 19 9.02 -2.51 8.19
N PHE A 20 10.17 -1.87 8.42
CA PHE A 20 11.45 -2.29 7.84
C PHE A 20 11.84 -3.72 8.26
N ASP A 21 11.71 -4.05 9.54
CA ASP A 21 12.06 -5.37 10.06
C ASP A 21 11.14 -6.46 9.51
N GLN A 22 9.85 -6.18 9.29
CA GLN A 22 8.92 -7.09 8.64
C GLN A 22 9.23 -7.26 7.15
N ALA A 23 9.45 -6.17 6.43
CA ALA A 23 9.79 -6.21 5.02
C ALA A 23 11.07 -7.03 4.75
N ARG A 24 12.08 -6.90 5.61
CA ARG A 24 13.34 -7.67 5.51
C ARG A 24 13.17 -9.18 5.66
N GLN A 25 12.09 -9.66 6.23
CA GLN A 25 11.80 -11.09 6.37
C GLN A 25 11.11 -11.68 5.12
N CYS A 26 10.66 -10.82 4.21
CA CYS A 26 10.08 -11.24 2.93
C CYS A 26 11.15 -11.91 2.07
N LYS A 27 10.81 -13.06 1.49
CA LYS A 27 11.74 -13.87 0.71
C LYS A 27 11.88 -13.41 -0.74
N SER A 28 10.87 -12.69 -1.22
CA SER A 28 10.80 -12.21 -2.60
C SER A 28 11.50 -10.87 -2.82
N LEU A 29 11.90 -10.17 -1.75
CA LEU A 29 12.60 -8.89 -1.83
C LEU A 29 14.12 -9.09 -1.84
N ASN A 30 14.80 -8.49 -2.82
CA ASN A 30 16.27 -8.47 -2.89
C ASN A 30 16.89 -7.36 -2.04
N ALA A 31 16.18 -6.26 -1.85
CA ALA A 31 16.61 -5.13 -1.04
C ALA A 31 15.41 -4.46 -0.36
N VAL A 32 15.64 -3.90 0.82
CA VAL A 32 14.66 -3.06 1.54
C VAL A 32 15.34 -1.75 1.89
N VAL A 33 14.74 -0.65 1.48
CA VAL A 33 15.28 0.70 1.64
C VAL A 33 14.19 1.62 2.18
N VAL A 34 14.52 2.42 3.18
CA VAL A 34 13.62 3.48 3.68
C VAL A 34 13.88 4.75 2.88
N ALA A 35 12.89 5.19 2.13
CA ALA A 35 12.92 6.46 1.38
C ALA A 35 12.34 7.58 2.24
N THR A 36 13.10 8.65 2.48
CA THR A 36 12.70 9.75 3.36
C THR A 36 13.38 11.06 2.97
N ASP A 37 12.76 12.17 3.33
CA ASP A 37 13.27 13.54 3.25
C ASP A 37 13.67 14.12 4.62
N ASP A 38 13.63 13.30 5.69
CA ASP A 38 13.87 13.75 7.07
C ASP A 38 15.17 13.15 7.64
N ASP A 39 16.16 14.02 7.91
CA ASP A 39 17.46 13.63 8.45
C ASP A 39 17.34 12.84 9.77
N ARG A 40 16.33 13.10 10.58
CA ARG A 40 16.09 12.37 11.84
C ARG A 40 15.74 10.91 11.57
N ILE A 41 14.97 10.65 10.50
CA ILE A 41 14.64 9.29 10.07
C ILE A 41 15.89 8.61 9.51
N VAL A 42 16.69 9.34 8.72
CA VAL A 42 17.98 8.86 8.19
C VAL A 42 18.86 8.36 9.32
N GLU A 43 19.17 9.22 10.29
CA GLU A 43 20.01 8.86 11.43
C GLU A 43 19.44 7.67 12.21
N HIS A 44 18.14 7.68 12.46
CA HIS A 44 17.48 6.63 13.22
C HIS A 44 17.56 5.28 12.52
N VAL A 45 17.23 5.22 11.23
CA VAL A 45 17.24 3.98 10.43
C VAL A 45 18.68 3.44 10.31
N MET A 46 19.66 4.31 10.02
CA MET A 46 21.07 3.92 9.92
C MET A 46 21.62 3.37 11.25
N ARG A 47 21.33 4.01 12.38
CA ARG A 47 21.71 3.51 13.72
C ARG A 47 21.09 2.14 14.03
N ASN A 48 19.96 1.81 13.43
CA ASN A 48 19.29 0.52 13.59
C ASN A 48 19.64 -0.49 12.48
N GLY A 49 20.67 -0.22 11.66
CA GLY A 49 21.17 -1.14 10.63
C GLY A 49 20.26 -1.22 9.38
N GLY A 50 19.43 -0.24 9.17
CA GLY A 50 18.60 -0.12 7.95
C GLY A 50 19.34 0.59 6.82
N HIS A 51 18.82 0.44 5.61
CA HIS A 51 19.27 1.14 4.40
C HIS A 51 18.36 2.31 4.09
N ILE A 52 18.93 3.38 3.52
CA ILE A 52 18.28 4.65 3.28
C ILE A 52 18.45 5.09 1.85
N ALA A 53 17.42 5.72 1.30
CA ALA A 53 17.52 6.63 0.17
C ALA A 53 16.97 8.00 0.62
N MET A 54 17.84 9.03 0.65
CA MET A 54 17.39 10.40 0.85
C MET A 54 16.70 10.85 -0.43
N THR A 55 15.51 11.45 -0.29
CA THR A 55 14.65 11.86 -1.40
C THR A 55 14.17 13.30 -1.20
N SER A 56 13.72 13.96 -2.27
CA SER A 56 13.19 15.31 -2.20
C SER A 56 11.98 15.42 -1.27
N PRO A 57 11.83 16.51 -0.50
CA PRO A 57 10.61 16.81 0.25
C PRO A 57 9.43 17.20 -0.67
N ASP A 58 9.68 17.53 -1.94
CA ASP A 58 8.68 18.05 -2.87
C ASP A 58 7.84 16.97 -3.56
N HIS A 59 8.06 15.68 -3.25
CA HIS A 59 7.28 14.61 -3.84
C HIS A 59 5.81 14.68 -3.42
N PRO A 60 4.88 14.69 -4.40
CA PRO A 60 3.45 14.73 -4.11
C PRO A 60 2.91 13.40 -3.57
N SER A 61 3.61 12.29 -3.84
CA SER A 61 3.14 10.95 -3.45
C SER A 61 4.29 10.01 -3.03
N GLY A 62 3.91 8.90 -2.40
CA GLY A 62 4.84 7.79 -2.11
C GLY A 62 5.36 7.12 -3.37
N THR A 63 4.58 7.12 -4.46
CA THR A 63 4.98 6.57 -5.76
C THR A 63 6.15 7.35 -6.38
N ASP A 64 6.07 8.69 -6.36
CA ASP A 64 7.16 9.56 -6.84
C ASP A 64 8.42 9.38 -5.99
N ARG A 65 8.25 9.25 -4.67
CA ARG A 65 9.36 8.98 -3.73
C ARG A 65 10.02 7.63 -4.00
N CYS A 66 9.25 6.60 -4.29
CA CYS A 66 9.79 5.29 -4.67
C CYS A 66 10.63 5.36 -5.94
N TRP A 67 10.20 6.13 -6.93
CA TRP A 67 10.95 6.31 -8.17
C TRP A 67 12.30 7.00 -7.93
N GLU A 68 12.34 8.08 -7.16
CA GLU A 68 13.61 8.74 -6.83
C GLU A 68 14.53 7.81 -6.03
N ALA A 69 13.98 7.08 -5.05
CA ALA A 69 14.74 6.12 -4.26
C ALA A 69 15.36 5.04 -5.15
N LEU A 70 14.59 4.46 -6.09
CA LEU A 70 15.08 3.48 -7.04
C LEU A 70 16.24 4.02 -7.88
N ARG A 71 16.11 5.24 -8.42
CA ARG A 71 17.19 5.88 -9.19
C ARG A 71 18.45 6.09 -8.37
N THR A 72 18.31 6.41 -7.10
CA THR A 72 19.45 6.62 -6.18
C THR A 72 20.20 5.32 -5.90
N ILE A 73 19.51 4.19 -5.81
CA ILE A 73 20.13 2.88 -5.53
C ILE A 73 20.52 2.07 -6.77
N GLY A 74 20.10 2.52 -7.97
CA GLY A 74 20.41 1.93 -9.27
C GLY A 74 19.18 1.31 -9.95
N GLU A 75 18.56 2.06 -10.86
CA GLU A 75 17.31 1.67 -11.52
C GLU A 75 17.42 0.41 -12.40
N ASP A 76 18.58 0.18 -12.99
CA ASP A 76 18.84 -0.99 -13.83
C ASP A 76 19.10 -2.28 -13.03
N THR A 77 19.11 -2.20 -11.71
CA THR A 77 19.43 -3.34 -10.84
C THR A 77 18.21 -4.16 -10.47
N PHE A 78 17.01 -3.56 -10.53
CA PHE A 78 15.78 -4.17 -10.06
C PHE A 78 14.70 -4.19 -11.15
N ASP A 79 14.00 -5.33 -11.27
CA ASP A 79 12.91 -5.49 -12.23
C ASP A 79 11.60 -4.83 -11.75
N ALA A 80 11.42 -4.76 -10.44
CA ALA A 80 10.20 -4.25 -9.82
C ALA A 80 10.48 -3.55 -8.49
N VAL A 81 9.58 -2.67 -8.10
CA VAL A 81 9.56 -1.95 -6.82
C VAL A 81 8.28 -2.25 -6.07
N VAL A 82 8.39 -2.57 -4.79
CA VAL A 82 7.27 -2.70 -3.86
C VAL A 82 7.21 -1.45 -2.99
N ASN A 83 6.11 -0.72 -3.07
CA ASN A 83 5.83 0.45 -2.23
C ASN A 83 5.08 0.00 -0.97
N ILE A 84 5.79 0.00 0.16
CA ILE A 84 5.26 -0.34 1.48
C ILE A 84 5.08 0.95 2.27
N GLN A 85 3.87 1.20 2.77
CA GLN A 85 3.60 2.39 3.56
C GLN A 85 4.29 2.30 4.93
N GLY A 86 4.95 3.39 5.33
CA GLY A 86 5.72 3.45 6.58
C GLY A 86 4.86 3.50 7.86
N ASP A 87 3.56 3.43 7.74
CA ASP A 87 2.56 3.50 8.81
C ASP A 87 1.75 2.20 9.01
N GLU A 88 2.22 1.10 8.40
CA GLU A 88 1.67 -0.25 8.59
C GLU A 88 2.60 -1.14 9.45
N PRO A 89 2.73 -0.89 10.77
CA PRO A 89 3.73 -1.56 11.63
C PRO A 89 3.49 -3.06 11.82
N PHE A 90 2.35 -3.59 11.38
CA PHE A 90 1.96 -4.99 11.49
C PHE A 90 1.88 -5.71 10.14
N ILE A 91 2.39 -5.08 9.07
CA ILE A 91 2.50 -5.78 7.78
C ILE A 91 3.23 -7.10 7.96
N VAL A 92 2.75 -8.15 7.31
CA VAL A 92 3.37 -9.47 7.39
C VAL A 92 4.15 -9.79 6.12
N PRO A 93 5.32 -10.47 6.24
CA PRO A 93 6.14 -10.82 5.08
C PRO A 93 5.37 -11.61 4.01
N ALA A 94 4.47 -12.50 4.41
CA ALA A 94 3.64 -13.29 3.48
C ALA A 94 2.77 -12.42 2.57
N GLN A 95 2.22 -11.31 3.09
CA GLN A 95 1.43 -10.36 2.30
C GLN A 95 2.29 -9.67 1.22
N ILE A 96 3.55 -9.36 1.54
CA ILE A 96 4.51 -8.82 0.57
C ILE A 96 4.86 -9.88 -0.48
N ASP A 97 5.07 -11.13 -0.07
CA ASP A 97 5.34 -12.25 -1.00
C ASP A 97 4.15 -12.50 -1.95
N GLU A 98 2.90 -12.39 -1.46
CA GLU A 98 1.68 -12.46 -2.28
C GLU A 98 1.68 -11.36 -3.36
N LEU A 99 2.00 -10.13 -2.98
CA LEU A 99 2.08 -9.00 -3.91
C LEU A 99 3.20 -9.19 -4.94
N CYS A 100 4.37 -9.68 -4.52
CA CYS A 100 5.48 -10.01 -5.41
C CYS A 100 5.09 -11.11 -6.41
N ALA A 101 4.30 -12.09 -5.99
CA ALA A 101 3.79 -13.12 -6.89
C ALA A 101 2.81 -12.56 -7.94
N GLU A 102 2.03 -11.52 -7.60
CA GLU A 102 1.14 -10.87 -8.57
C GLU A 102 1.91 -10.04 -9.61
N ILE A 103 2.93 -9.28 -9.19
CA ILE A 103 3.72 -8.47 -10.14
C ILE A 103 4.62 -9.34 -11.03
N ALA A 104 4.99 -10.53 -10.61
CA ALA A 104 5.79 -11.46 -11.39
C ALA A 104 4.98 -12.18 -12.48
N LYS A 105 3.65 -12.04 -12.53
CA LYS A 105 2.83 -12.66 -13.57
C LYS A 105 3.04 -11.97 -14.93
N PRO A 106 2.92 -12.72 -16.03
CA PRO A 106 2.99 -12.14 -17.37
C PRO A 106 2.04 -10.96 -17.54
N ASP A 107 2.46 -9.91 -18.22
CA ASP A 107 1.71 -8.69 -18.51
C ASP A 107 1.28 -7.87 -17.28
N ALA A 108 1.77 -8.18 -16.07
CA ALA A 108 1.58 -7.36 -14.91
C ALA A 108 2.54 -6.16 -14.93
N ALA A 109 2.00 -4.95 -15.04
CA ALA A 109 2.77 -3.70 -14.98
C ALA A 109 2.67 -3.05 -13.59
N ILE A 110 1.50 -3.16 -12.97
CA ILE A 110 1.18 -2.69 -11.62
C ILE A 110 0.38 -3.80 -10.93
N ALA A 111 0.67 -4.04 -9.67
CA ALA A 111 -0.10 -4.97 -8.83
C ALA A 111 -0.46 -4.33 -7.50
N THR A 112 -1.57 -4.76 -6.93
CA THR A 112 -2.03 -4.44 -5.58
C THR A 112 -2.72 -5.64 -4.95
N LEU A 113 -3.12 -5.53 -3.69
CA LEU A 113 -3.85 -6.56 -2.98
C LEU A 113 -5.25 -6.09 -2.59
N ALA A 114 -6.14 -7.04 -2.37
CA ALA A 114 -7.46 -6.81 -1.83
C ALA A 114 -7.84 -7.90 -0.82
N GLN A 115 -8.69 -7.54 0.12
CA GLN A 115 -9.34 -8.45 1.06
C GLN A 115 -10.82 -8.60 0.71
N VAL A 116 -11.37 -9.78 0.99
CA VAL A 116 -12.82 -9.99 0.92
C VAL A 116 -13.47 -9.29 2.11
N VAL A 117 -14.45 -8.44 1.86
CA VAL A 117 -15.23 -7.78 2.91
C VAL A 117 -16.14 -8.81 3.59
N THR A 118 -16.08 -8.86 4.90
CA THR A 118 -16.88 -9.79 5.73
C THR A 118 -17.87 -9.08 6.66
N ASP A 119 -17.73 -7.76 6.84
CA ASP A 119 -18.63 -6.93 7.65
C ASP A 119 -19.11 -5.74 6.80
N ASP A 120 -20.41 -5.49 6.77
CA ASP A 120 -21.00 -4.36 6.04
C ASP A 120 -20.52 -2.99 6.53
N LYS A 121 -19.95 -2.91 7.73
CA LYS A 121 -19.32 -1.67 8.24
C LYS A 121 -18.22 -1.18 7.33
N ASP A 122 -17.42 -2.09 6.75
CA ASP A 122 -16.36 -1.73 5.81
C ASP A 122 -16.93 -1.14 4.51
N LEU A 123 -18.17 -1.50 4.14
CA LEU A 123 -18.85 -0.96 2.96
C LEU A 123 -19.38 0.47 3.18
N ASP A 124 -19.62 0.85 4.44
CA ASP A 124 -20.19 2.14 4.81
C ASP A 124 -19.13 3.09 5.39
N ASP A 125 -17.87 2.64 5.51
CA ASP A 125 -16.76 3.45 5.97
C ASP A 125 -16.09 4.18 4.79
N PRO A 126 -16.18 5.53 4.71
CA PRO A 126 -15.54 6.29 3.64
C PRO A 126 -13.99 6.30 3.73
N GLY A 127 -13.42 5.82 4.83
CA GLY A 127 -11.99 5.59 4.99
C GLY A 127 -11.49 4.39 4.19
N GLU A 128 -12.37 3.41 3.95
CA GLU A 128 -12.06 2.22 3.18
C GLU A 128 -12.20 2.48 1.67
N VAL A 129 -11.46 1.73 0.87
CA VAL A 129 -11.51 1.81 -0.59
C VAL A 129 -11.94 0.47 -1.16
N LEU A 130 -13.02 0.45 -1.92
CA LEU A 130 -13.55 -0.75 -2.56
C LEU A 130 -13.00 -0.87 -4.00
N ILE A 131 -12.86 -2.13 -4.46
CA ILE A 131 -12.37 -2.45 -5.81
C ILE A 131 -13.40 -3.32 -6.52
N VAL A 132 -13.66 -3.02 -7.76
CA VAL A 132 -14.30 -3.97 -8.71
C VAL A 132 -13.28 -4.43 -9.73
N THR A 133 -13.30 -5.71 -10.05
CA THR A 133 -12.33 -6.34 -10.95
C THR A 133 -13.03 -6.99 -12.15
N ASP A 134 -12.27 -7.19 -13.22
CA ASP A 134 -12.65 -8.11 -14.28
C ASP A 134 -12.46 -9.58 -13.85
N ILE A 135 -12.85 -10.52 -14.72
CA ILE A 135 -12.72 -11.97 -14.47
C ILE A 135 -11.26 -12.43 -14.39
N LEU A 136 -10.31 -11.64 -14.84
CA LEU A 136 -8.88 -11.91 -14.80
C LEU A 136 -8.22 -11.24 -13.58
N MET A 137 -9.02 -10.66 -12.68
CA MET A 137 -8.55 -9.94 -11.50
C MET A 137 -7.73 -8.68 -11.84
N ASN A 138 -8.07 -7.98 -12.92
CA ASN A 138 -7.58 -6.62 -13.12
C ASN A 138 -8.62 -5.63 -12.58
N ALA A 139 -8.17 -4.58 -11.91
CA ALA A 139 -9.05 -3.54 -11.40
C ALA A 139 -9.77 -2.82 -12.53
N LEU A 140 -11.11 -2.72 -12.41
CA LEU A 140 -11.95 -1.90 -13.27
C LEU A 140 -12.13 -0.50 -12.69
N TYR A 141 -12.26 -0.40 -11.36
CA TYR A 141 -12.40 0.86 -10.66
C TYR A 141 -12.11 0.70 -9.16
N PHE A 142 -11.67 1.81 -8.54
CA PHE A 142 -11.52 1.97 -7.09
C PHE A 142 -12.45 3.09 -6.63
N SER A 143 -13.13 2.92 -5.50
CA SER A 143 -14.02 3.94 -4.97
C SER A 143 -14.12 3.90 -3.44
N ARG A 144 -14.34 5.09 -2.85
CA ARG A 144 -14.75 5.20 -1.45
C ARG A 144 -16.25 4.93 -1.24
N ALA A 145 -17.02 4.86 -2.31
CA ALA A 145 -18.40 4.40 -2.28
C ALA A 145 -18.48 2.88 -2.34
N ALA A 146 -19.51 2.29 -1.75
CA ALA A 146 -19.75 0.85 -1.87
C ALA A 146 -20.04 0.46 -3.33
N ILE A 147 -19.10 -0.21 -3.96
CA ILE A 147 -19.21 -0.73 -5.33
C ILE A 147 -18.98 -2.24 -5.37
N PRO A 148 -19.72 -3.02 -6.22
CA PRO A 148 -20.85 -2.55 -7.05
C PRO A 148 -22.12 -2.25 -6.24
N TYR A 149 -23.01 -1.46 -6.79
CA TYR A 149 -24.33 -1.27 -6.21
C TYR A 149 -25.19 -2.52 -6.42
N LEU A 150 -25.71 -3.08 -5.34
CA LEU A 150 -26.67 -4.19 -5.41
C LEU A 150 -28.07 -3.62 -5.63
N ARG A 151 -28.63 -3.83 -6.83
CA ARG A 151 -29.92 -3.23 -7.20
C ARG A 151 -31.08 -3.78 -6.36
N ASP A 152 -31.11 -5.10 -6.16
CA ASP A 152 -32.21 -5.80 -5.49
C ASP A 152 -31.60 -6.73 -4.40
N PRO A 153 -31.02 -6.15 -3.30
CA PRO A 153 -30.43 -6.98 -2.26
C PRO A 153 -31.52 -7.77 -1.54
N GLY A 154 -31.26 -9.06 -1.34
CA GLY A 154 -32.09 -9.93 -0.49
C GLY A 154 -32.02 -9.53 0.98
N PRO A 155 -32.69 -10.26 1.88
CA PRO A 155 -32.56 -10.05 3.32
C PRO A 155 -31.17 -10.44 3.81
N GLY A 156 -30.63 -9.65 4.76
CA GLY A 156 -29.33 -9.90 5.39
C GLY A 156 -28.22 -8.95 4.90
N PRO A 157 -26.98 -9.15 5.37
CA PRO A 157 -25.85 -8.28 5.06
C PRO A 157 -25.50 -8.33 3.56
N ARG A 158 -25.07 -7.21 3.01
CA ARG A 158 -24.61 -7.07 1.60
C ARG A 158 -23.37 -7.93 1.35
N SER A 159 -22.48 -8.00 2.32
CA SER A 159 -21.25 -8.83 2.29
C SER A 159 -21.50 -10.32 2.15
N ALA A 160 -22.67 -10.80 2.59
CA ALA A 160 -23.09 -12.20 2.38
C ALA A 160 -23.71 -12.47 1.01
N GLN A 161 -24.11 -11.42 0.28
CA GLN A 161 -24.83 -11.53 -1.00
C GLN A 161 -23.94 -11.32 -2.20
N PHE A 162 -22.84 -10.59 -2.02
CA PHE A 162 -21.84 -10.32 -3.06
C PHE A 162 -20.44 -10.29 -2.45
N ARG A 163 -19.47 -10.77 -3.18
CA ARG A 163 -18.06 -10.75 -2.79
C ARG A 163 -17.46 -9.37 -3.04
N PHE A 164 -17.66 -8.46 -2.10
CA PHE A 164 -16.99 -7.16 -2.13
C PHE A 164 -15.50 -7.31 -1.83
N LEU A 165 -14.69 -6.50 -2.49
CA LEU A 165 -13.23 -6.45 -2.31
C LEU A 165 -12.83 -5.09 -1.74
N LYS A 166 -12.12 -5.11 -0.63
CA LYS A 166 -11.51 -3.95 0.01
C LYS A 166 -10.04 -3.85 -0.36
N HIS A 167 -9.60 -2.70 -0.82
CA HIS A 167 -8.23 -2.44 -1.22
C HIS A 167 -7.28 -2.50 -0.02
N VAL A 168 -6.11 -3.08 -0.23
CA VAL A 168 -4.97 -2.99 0.68
C VAL A 168 -3.94 -2.04 0.06
N GLY A 169 -3.52 -1.01 0.80
CA GLY A 169 -2.68 0.10 0.33
C GLY A 169 -1.24 -0.25 -0.06
N LEU A 170 -1.01 -1.47 -0.51
CA LEU A 170 0.28 -1.97 -1.00
C LEU A 170 0.30 -2.02 -2.51
N TYR A 171 1.39 -1.58 -3.10
CA TYR A 171 1.59 -1.62 -4.55
C TYR A 171 2.94 -2.20 -4.94
N ALA A 172 2.95 -2.92 -6.06
CA ALA A 172 4.17 -3.27 -6.77
C ALA A 172 4.08 -2.77 -8.21
N TYR A 173 5.21 -2.33 -8.72
CA TYR A 173 5.34 -1.79 -10.07
C TYR A 173 6.52 -2.45 -10.76
N THR A 174 6.42 -2.75 -12.04
CA THR A 174 7.66 -2.93 -12.82
C THR A 174 8.41 -1.60 -12.88
N THR A 175 9.73 -1.63 -12.99
CA THR A 175 10.55 -0.41 -13.11
C THR A 175 10.09 0.45 -14.29
N GLU A 176 9.76 -0.17 -15.44
CA GLU A 176 9.20 0.52 -16.60
C GLU A 176 7.87 1.21 -16.28
N ALA A 177 6.93 0.50 -15.66
CA ALA A 177 5.63 1.10 -15.31
C ALA A 177 5.80 2.26 -14.33
N LEU A 178 6.63 2.10 -13.29
CA LEU A 178 6.91 3.14 -12.29
C LEU A 178 7.45 4.41 -12.97
N SER A 179 8.42 4.28 -13.88
CA SER A 179 8.99 5.44 -14.60
C SER A 179 7.95 6.21 -15.41
N ARG A 180 6.92 5.51 -15.92
CA ARG A 180 5.86 6.12 -16.75
C ARG A 180 4.77 6.75 -15.90
N ILE A 181 4.37 6.13 -14.79
CA ILE A 181 3.25 6.65 -13.97
C ILE A 181 3.61 7.91 -13.18
N VAL A 182 4.87 8.08 -12.74
CA VAL A 182 5.32 9.29 -12.04
C VAL A 182 5.31 10.54 -12.91
N GLY A 183 5.33 10.40 -14.24
CA GLY A 183 5.22 11.51 -15.17
C GLY A 183 3.77 11.93 -15.50
N LEU A 184 2.77 11.22 -14.99
CA LEU A 184 1.37 11.49 -15.30
C LEU A 184 0.84 12.68 -14.50
N LYS A 185 0.04 13.52 -15.16
CA LYS A 185 -0.67 14.59 -14.47
C LYS A 185 -1.86 14.03 -13.68
N PRO A 186 -2.21 14.66 -12.54
CA PRO A 186 -3.43 14.32 -11.82
C PRO A 186 -4.66 14.29 -12.74
N SER A 187 -5.48 13.27 -12.57
CA SER A 187 -6.64 13.01 -13.41
C SER A 187 -7.97 13.35 -12.72
N SER A 188 -9.06 13.39 -13.48
CA SER A 188 -10.35 13.81 -12.93
C SER A 188 -10.90 12.88 -11.87
N LEU A 189 -10.79 11.58 -12.07
CA LEU A 189 -11.25 10.57 -11.10
C LEU A 189 -10.39 10.53 -9.85
N GLU A 190 -9.06 10.64 -10.02
CA GLU A 190 -8.14 10.76 -8.90
C GLU A 190 -8.49 11.94 -7.99
N LEU A 191 -8.72 13.13 -8.59
CA LEU A 191 -9.06 14.32 -7.83
C LEU A 191 -10.42 14.22 -7.12
N ALA A 192 -11.40 13.55 -7.76
CA ALA A 192 -12.72 13.36 -7.20
C ALA A 192 -12.73 12.41 -5.98
N GLU A 193 -12.03 11.28 -6.08
CA GLU A 193 -12.00 10.23 -5.04
C GLU A 193 -10.80 10.41 -4.10
N SER A 194 -9.81 11.26 -4.44
CA SER A 194 -8.50 11.35 -3.75
C SER A 194 -7.80 9.98 -3.71
N LEU A 195 -7.77 9.30 -4.87
CA LEU A 195 -7.20 7.97 -5.07
C LEU A 195 -6.22 8.00 -6.26
N GLU A 196 -4.91 7.98 -5.98
CA GLU A 196 -3.86 8.09 -7.00
C GLU A 196 -3.95 7.03 -8.10
N GLN A 197 -4.33 5.81 -7.76
CA GLN A 197 -4.43 4.68 -8.68
C GLN A 197 -5.48 4.88 -9.79
N LEU A 198 -6.43 5.77 -9.61
CA LEU A 198 -7.40 6.13 -10.65
C LEU A 198 -6.72 6.86 -11.80
N ARG A 199 -5.68 7.67 -11.54
CA ARG A 199 -4.86 8.28 -12.58
C ARG A 199 -4.28 7.23 -13.51
N TRP A 200 -3.77 6.14 -12.96
CA TRP A 200 -3.18 5.06 -13.76
C TRP A 200 -4.24 4.37 -14.63
N LEU A 201 -5.42 4.07 -14.09
CA LEU A 201 -6.53 3.49 -14.83
C LEU A 201 -7.00 4.43 -15.96
N GLU A 202 -7.17 5.74 -15.70
CA GLU A 202 -7.58 6.73 -16.71
C GLU A 202 -6.55 6.84 -17.85
N HIS A 203 -5.27 6.56 -17.58
CA HIS A 203 -4.21 6.54 -18.62
C HIS A 203 -4.00 5.15 -19.24
N GLY A 204 -4.88 4.20 -18.99
CA GLY A 204 -4.89 2.88 -19.62
C GLY A 204 -3.93 1.86 -19.02
N PHE A 205 -3.34 2.11 -17.86
CA PHE A 205 -2.58 1.09 -17.15
C PHE A 205 -3.53 0.05 -16.54
N ARG A 206 -3.10 -1.21 -16.58
CA ARG A 206 -3.79 -2.28 -15.87
C ARG A 206 -3.19 -2.43 -14.48
N VAL A 207 -4.06 -2.52 -13.47
CA VAL A 207 -3.67 -2.82 -12.09
C VAL A 207 -4.18 -4.21 -11.76
N ARG A 208 -3.26 -5.15 -11.58
CA ARG A 208 -3.59 -6.52 -11.19
C ARG A 208 -3.90 -6.56 -9.71
N VAL A 209 -4.91 -7.32 -9.32
CA VAL A 209 -5.38 -7.41 -7.93
C VAL A 209 -5.18 -8.84 -7.43
N GLY A 210 -4.29 -9.01 -6.46
CA GLY A 210 -4.16 -10.25 -5.69
C GLY A 210 -5.12 -10.26 -4.51
N LEU A 211 -5.41 -11.44 -3.97
CA LEU A 211 -6.19 -11.58 -2.75
C LEU A 211 -5.26 -11.91 -1.58
N THR A 212 -5.56 -11.33 -0.44
CA THR A 212 -4.88 -11.63 0.81
C THR A 212 -5.88 -11.86 1.94
N GLU A 213 -5.54 -12.77 2.85
CA GLU A 213 -6.29 -12.99 4.11
C GLU A 213 -5.63 -12.25 5.29
N HIS A 214 -4.45 -11.66 5.08
CA HIS A 214 -3.71 -10.96 6.11
C HIS A 214 -4.32 -9.58 6.37
N PRO A 215 -4.66 -9.25 7.64
CA PRO A 215 -5.24 -7.97 7.97
C PRO A 215 -4.23 -6.83 7.75
N SER A 216 -4.68 -5.71 7.21
CA SER A 216 -3.95 -4.45 7.19
C SER A 216 -4.33 -3.60 8.41
N PHE A 217 -3.38 -2.87 8.94
CA PHE A 217 -3.61 -1.93 10.04
C PHE A 217 -2.70 -0.71 9.90
N CYS A 218 -3.30 0.38 9.46
CA CYS A 218 -2.63 1.68 9.33
C CYS A 218 -2.76 2.48 10.64
N VAL A 219 -1.69 3.16 11.03
CA VAL A 219 -1.67 4.05 12.20
C VAL A 219 -1.75 5.50 11.75
N ASP A 220 -2.93 6.09 11.74
CA ASP A 220 -3.16 7.47 11.30
C ASP A 220 -3.48 8.43 12.45
N THR A 221 -4.15 7.94 13.47
CA THR A 221 -4.62 8.72 14.61
C THR A 221 -3.93 8.34 15.92
N PRO A 222 -4.02 9.18 16.96
CA PRO A 222 -3.58 8.79 18.30
C PRO A 222 -4.27 7.52 18.82
N ALA A 223 -5.54 7.30 18.47
CA ALA A 223 -6.27 6.09 18.86
C ALA A 223 -5.68 4.83 18.23
N ASP A 224 -5.30 4.90 16.93
CA ASP A 224 -4.64 3.79 16.23
C ASP A 224 -3.28 3.49 16.87
N LEU A 225 -2.55 4.53 17.29
CA LEU A 225 -1.27 4.35 17.96
C LEU A 225 -1.43 3.62 19.30
N GLU A 226 -2.43 3.97 20.10
CA GLU A 226 -2.70 3.26 21.35
C GLU A 226 -3.15 1.81 21.11
N GLU A 227 -3.92 1.58 20.05
CA GLU A 227 -4.26 0.22 19.61
C GLU A 227 -3.02 -0.56 19.16
N ALA A 228 -2.13 0.08 18.38
CA ALA A 228 -0.87 -0.52 17.97
C ALA A 228 -0.02 -0.95 19.17
N ARG A 229 0.07 -0.10 20.20
CA ARG A 229 0.81 -0.40 21.44
C ARG A 229 0.18 -1.57 22.22
N ARG A 230 -1.17 -1.64 22.26
CA ARG A 230 -1.88 -2.75 22.90
C ARG A 230 -1.61 -4.08 22.18
N ARG A 231 -1.63 -4.08 20.84
CA ARG A 231 -1.33 -5.28 20.04
C ARG A 231 0.06 -5.84 20.32
N VAL A 232 1.06 -4.96 20.41
CA VAL A 232 2.43 -5.38 20.74
C VAL A 232 2.55 -5.90 22.16
N GLY A 233 1.84 -5.31 23.12
CA GLY A 233 1.84 -5.77 24.53
C GLY A 233 1.08 -7.10 24.75
N ALA A 234 0.31 -7.56 23.75
CA ALA A 234 -0.42 -8.82 23.76
C ALA A 234 0.31 -9.97 23.04
N LEU A 235 1.42 -9.70 22.37
CA LEU A 235 2.31 -10.66 21.70
C LEU A 235 3.41 -11.11 22.66
#